data_d5973824d1d86a237214cdfb2c5ad23f
#
_entry.id   d5973824d1d86a237214cdfb2c5ad23f
#
_cell.length_a   1.000
_cell.length_b   1.000
_cell.length_c   1.000
_cell.angle_alpha   90.00
_cell.angle_beta   90.00
_cell.angle_gamma   90.00
#
_symmetry.space_group_name_H-M   'P 1'
#
loop_
_entity.id
_entity.type
_entity.pdbx_description
1 polymer ?
#
loop_
_entity_poly.entity_id
_entity_poly.type
_entity_poly.pdbx_seq_one_letter_code
_entity_poly.pdbx_strand_id
1 'polypeptide(L)'
;MDKTYNIVELFSGIGSQAAALKNLGVKINTVGTCEWDVHAIVAYDMIHGGTDIPAEISKMSKEKLLDAMRGYTFSNSGKAPLEYEALRTYSVEALRHIYTSVKRNHNFVDVSALEGKEMPDGIDILTYSFPCQDLSNVGAFHGYNKGIDKGSGSRSSLLWQVGRVLTEMRECGKTLPRFLLMENVPTLLSQRHKKNFETWIGDLKDLGYISKYYQLNASSFGLPQNRPRLLMISVYVGNDSEKRTLVNDYFAEKKDPEDVISDFRRSEHYCAIKIKDLLRTDYRNPVWFDEAVECTPNDTVSRRKIWEDNPQIVLEGNIINPEIDTIRT
;
A
#
# COMPACT_ATOMS: atom_id res chain seq x y z
N MET A 1 6.15 -4.08 28.05
CA MET A 1 5.94 -5.44 27.52
C MET A 1 6.21 -5.42 26.02
N ASP A 2 7.16 -6.23 25.59
CA ASP A 2 7.57 -6.32 24.18
C ASP A 2 6.59 -7.16 23.37
N LYS A 3 5.41 -6.60 23.08
CA LYS A 3 4.40 -7.33 22.30
C LYS A 3 4.73 -7.27 20.83
N THR A 4 4.75 -8.43 20.15
CA THR A 4 4.76 -8.54 18.69
C THR A 4 3.34 -8.61 18.19
N TYR A 5 3.00 -7.79 17.18
CA TYR A 5 1.67 -7.72 16.59
C TYR A 5 1.61 -8.54 15.31
N ASN A 6 0.64 -9.44 15.19
CA ASN A 6 0.38 -10.15 13.94
C ASN A 6 -0.33 -9.23 12.95
N ILE A 7 0.26 -9.03 11.77
CA ILE A 7 -0.28 -8.18 10.71
C ILE A 7 -0.65 -8.99 9.47
N VAL A 8 -1.80 -8.66 8.89
CA VAL A 8 -2.16 -9.05 7.52
C VAL A 8 -2.29 -7.79 6.67
N GLU A 9 -1.70 -7.79 5.49
CA GLU A 9 -1.76 -6.66 4.55
C GLU A 9 -2.53 -7.06 3.30
N LEU A 10 -3.74 -6.53 3.12
CA LEU A 10 -4.51 -6.66 1.88
C LEU A 10 -4.14 -5.51 0.93
N PHE A 11 -3.94 -5.83 -0.36
CA PHE A 11 -3.39 -4.91 -1.35
C PHE A 11 -2.01 -4.39 -0.91
N SER A 12 -1.16 -5.32 -0.48
CA SER A 12 0.07 -5.00 0.24
C SER A 12 1.06 -4.17 -0.58
N GLY A 13 0.99 -4.22 -1.91
CA GLY A 13 1.99 -3.57 -2.75
C GLY A 13 3.39 -4.01 -2.34
N ILE A 14 4.25 -3.04 -2.05
CA ILE A 14 5.61 -3.29 -1.55
C ILE A 14 5.73 -3.23 -0.01
N GLY A 15 4.61 -3.21 0.73
CA GLY A 15 4.58 -3.27 2.20
C GLY A 15 4.86 -1.94 2.91
N SER A 16 4.33 -0.84 2.39
CA SER A 16 4.56 0.49 2.98
C SER A 16 4.02 0.63 4.41
N GLN A 17 2.89 -0.02 4.72
CA GLN A 17 2.31 0.00 6.07
C GLN A 17 3.16 -0.81 7.07
N ALA A 18 3.63 -1.99 6.66
CA ALA A 18 4.56 -2.77 7.48
C ALA A 18 5.87 -2.01 7.73
N ALA A 19 6.42 -1.37 6.69
CA ALA A 19 7.62 -0.53 6.83
C ALA A 19 7.38 0.64 7.81
N ALA A 20 6.25 1.32 7.72
CA ALA A 20 5.90 2.42 8.61
C ALA A 20 5.81 1.97 10.07
N LEU A 21 5.15 0.84 10.34
CA LEU A 21 5.06 0.27 11.69
C LEU A 21 6.45 -0.09 12.25
N LYS A 22 7.30 -0.73 11.44
CA LYS A 22 8.69 -1.05 11.82
C LYS A 22 9.50 0.21 12.14
N ASN A 23 9.36 1.25 11.31
CA ASN A 23 10.05 2.54 11.52
C ASN A 23 9.61 3.25 12.81
N LEU A 24 8.38 3.01 13.26
CA LEU A 24 7.87 3.48 14.56
C LEU A 24 8.30 2.57 15.74
N GLY A 25 9.17 1.58 15.51
CA GLY A 25 9.62 0.64 16.54
C GLY A 25 8.57 -0.41 16.93
N VAL A 26 7.45 -0.51 16.19
CA VAL A 26 6.43 -1.52 16.47
C VAL A 26 6.94 -2.88 15.99
N LYS A 27 7.02 -3.84 16.90
CA LYS A 27 7.36 -5.22 16.55
C LYS A 27 6.18 -5.88 15.87
N ILE A 28 6.34 -6.21 14.61
CA ILE A 28 5.30 -6.87 13.81
C ILE A 28 5.78 -8.23 13.30
N ASN A 29 4.81 -9.14 13.14
CA ASN A 29 4.96 -10.42 12.47
C ASN A 29 3.93 -10.47 11.34
N THR A 30 4.37 -10.45 10.09
CA THR A 30 3.47 -10.56 8.94
C THR A 30 3.03 -12.02 8.81
N VAL A 31 1.75 -12.27 9.06
CA VAL A 31 1.14 -13.61 9.02
C VAL A 31 0.35 -13.86 7.73
N GLY A 32 0.25 -12.87 6.86
CA GLY A 32 -0.36 -13.00 5.54
C GLY A 32 -0.29 -11.69 4.76
N THR A 33 -0.23 -11.80 3.44
CA THR A 33 -0.35 -10.70 2.49
C THR A 33 -1.39 -11.04 1.43
N CYS A 34 -1.92 -10.04 0.74
CA CYS A 34 -2.73 -10.25 -0.45
C CYS A 34 -2.33 -9.21 -1.49
N GLU A 35 -1.59 -9.65 -2.50
CA GLU A 35 -1.12 -8.84 -3.62
C GLU A 35 -1.05 -9.73 -4.85
N TRP A 36 -1.56 -9.27 -5.97
CA TRP A 36 -1.61 -10.03 -7.20
C TRP A 36 -0.58 -9.62 -8.26
N ASP A 37 -0.02 -8.41 -8.16
CA ASP A 37 1.02 -7.94 -9.08
C ASP A 37 2.34 -8.64 -8.78
N VAL A 38 2.85 -9.41 -9.74
CA VAL A 38 4.06 -10.23 -9.57
C VAL A 38 5.29 -9.40 -9.22
N HIS A 39 5.38 -8.16 -9.72
CA HIS A 39 6.51 -7.29 -9.42
C HIS A 39 6.43 -6.77 -7.99
N ALA A 40 5.23 -6.39 -7.54
CA ALA A 40 5.01 -5.97 -6.16
C ALA A 40 5.23 -7.12 -5.17
N ILE A 41 4.77 -8.34 -5.49
CA ILE A 41 4.99 -9.54 -4.69
C ILE A 41 6.48 -9.79 -4.46
N VAL A 42 7.29 -9.76 -5.52
CA VAL A 42 8.75 -9.98 -5.42
C VAL A 42 9.43 -8.82 -4.68
N ALA A 43 9.05 -7.57 -4.97
CA ALA A 43 9.59 -6.41 -4.28
C ALA A 43 9.26 -6.41 -2.78
N TYR A 44 8.04 -6.80 -2.40
CA TYR A 44 7.66 -6.97 -0.99
C TYR A 44 8.60 -7.95 -0.28
N ASP A 45 8.82 -9.10 -0.89
CA ASP A 45 9.68 -10.14 -0.32
C ASP A 45 11.13 -9.68 -0.16
N MET A 46 11.69 -9.02 -1.18
CA MET A 46 13.04 -8.44 -1.11
C MET A 46 13.20 -7.40 0.00
N ILE A 47 12.16 -6.62 0.29
CA ILE A 47 12.20 -5.56 1.30
C ILE A 47 11.99 -6.14 2.71
N HIS A 48 11.10 -7.12 2.87
CA HIS A 48 10.62 -7.57 4.17
C HIS A 48 11.03 -8.99 4.54
N GLY A 49 11.21 -9.89 3.57
CA GLY A 49 11.40 -11.31 3.78
C GLY A 49 12.81 -11.82 3.49
N GLY A 50 13.49 -11.23 2.52
CA GLY A 50 14.83 -11.62 2.10
C GLY A 50 14.95 -11.93 0.61
N THR A 51 16.17 -12.19 0.14
CA THR A 51 16.48 -12.41 -1.28
C THR A 51 16.81 -13.86 -1.62
N ASP A 52 16.97 -14.72 -0.62
CA ASP A 52 17.33 -16.13 -0.81
C ASP A 52 16.16 -16.95 -1.32
N ILE A 53 16.46 -17.91 -2.17
CA ILE A 53 15.50 -18.91 -2.65
C ILE A 53 15.72 -20.20 -1.87
N PRO A 54 14.70 -20.73 -1.15
CA PRO A 54 14.81 -21.98 -0.43
C PRO A 54 15.28 -23.14 -1.32
N ALA A 55 16.09 -24.04 -0.76
CA ALA A 55 16.73 -25.12 -1.52
C ALA A 55 15.73 -26.06 -2.23
N GLU A 56 14.56 -26.26 -1.64
CA GLU A 56 13.47 -27.04 -2.23
C GLU A 56 12.88 -26.36 -3.48
N ILE A 57 12.74 -25.03 -3.46
CA ILE A 57 12.23 -24.25 -4.60
C ILE A 57 13.30 -24.11 -5.68
N SER A 58 14.56 -23.91 -5.28
CA SER A 58 15.68 -23.77 -6.23
C SER A 58 15.87 -25.00 -7.13
N LYS A 59 15.46 -26.18 -6.65
CA LYS A 59 15.53 -27.46 -7.38
C LYS A 59 14.27 -27.76 -8.22
N MET A 60 13.22 -26.94 -8.10
CA MET A 60 12.01 -27.15 -8.90
C MET A 60 12.25 -26.85 -10.38
N SER A 61 11.72 -27.72 -11.23
CA SER A 61 11.69 -27.46 -12.69
C SER A 61 10.64 -26.38 -12.99
N LYS A 62 10.73 -25.80 -14.20
CA LYS A 62 9.76 -24.81 -14.66
C LYS A 62 8.32 -25.32 -14.61
N GLU A 63 8.11 -26.55 -15.05
CA GLU A 63 6.79 -27.19 -15.09
C GLU A 63 6.22 -27.35 -13.68
N LYS A 64 7.02 -27.78 -12.71
CA LYS A 64 6.60 -27.90 -11.31
C LYS A 64 6.23 -26.56 -10.68
N LEU A 65 7.00 -25.49 -10.99
CA LEU A 65 6.69 -24.14 -10.52
C LEU A 65 5.38 -23.62 -11.11
N LEU A 66 5.21 -23.80 -12.42
CA LEU A 66 3.97 -23.41 -13.11
C LEU A 66 2.75 -24.17 -12.58
N ASP A 67 2.91 -25.45 -12.32
CA ASP A 67 1.83 -26.28 -11.78
C ASP A 67 1.47 -25.88 -10.34
N ALA A 68 2.47 -25.61 -9.51
CA ALA A 68 2.27 -25.11 -8.13
C ALA A 68 1.60 -23.73 -8.08
N MET A 69 1.73 -22.92 -9.14
CA MET A 69 1.14 -21.58 -9.25
C MET A 69 -0.18 -21.55 -10.04
N ARG A 70 -0.64 -22.68 -10.57
CA ARG A 70 -1.83 -22.76 -11.45
C ARG A 70 -3.11 -22.24 -10.82
N GLY A 71 -3.25 -22.35 -9.49
CA GLY A 71 -4.43 -21.89 -8.75
C GLY A 71 -4.45 -20.41 -8.41
N TYR A 72 -3.39 -19.65 -8.72
CA TYR A 72 -3.30 -18.25 -8.39
C TYR A 72 -3.66 -17.36 -9.59
N THR A 73 -4.42 -16.29 -9.33
CA THR A 73 -4.72 -15.24 -10.31
C THR A 73 -3.72 -14.10 -10.18
N PHE A 74 -2.60 -14.19 -10.89
CA PHE A 74 -1.60 -13.12 -10.90
C PHE A 74 -1.96 -11.97 -11.85
N SER A 75 -1.24 -10.87 -11.71
CA SER A 75 -1.20 -9.75 -12.65
C SER A 75 0.27 -9.32 -12.88
N ASN A 76 0.58 -8.75 -14.03
CA ASN A 76 1.87 -8.10 -14.30
C ASN A 76 1.76 -6.58 -14.44
N SER A 77 0.59 -6.03 -14.22
CA SER A 77 0.30 -4.61 -14.43
C SER A 77 -0.59 -4.01 -13.34
N GLY A 78 -1.07 -4.84 -12.40
CA GLY A 78 -2.07 -4.47 -11.41
C GLY A 78 -3.43 -4.08 -12.01
N LYS A 79 -3.66 -4.33 -13.31
CA LYS A 79 -4.87 -3.89 -14.02
C LYS A 79 -5.76 -5.03 -14.50
N ALA A 80 -5.16 -6.13 -14.93
CA ALA A 80 -5.86 -7.28 -15.47
C ALA A 80 -5.16 -8.57 -15.03
N PRO A 81 -5.90 -9.68 -14.94
CA PRO A 81 -5.31 -10.99 -14.72
C PRO A 81 -4.27 -11.32 -15.79
N LEU A 82 -3.21 -12.00 -15.36
CA LEU A 82 -2.19 -12.55 -16.23
C LEU A 82 -2.65 -13.93 -16.70
N GLU A 83 -2.75 -14.12 -17.99
CA GLU A 83 -3.08 -15.43 -18.57
C GLU A 83 -1.98 -16.45 -18.25
N TYR A 84 -2.38 -17.68 -17.96
CA TYR A 84 -1.44 -18.74 -17.61
C TYR A 84 -0.33 -18.96 -18.66
N GLU A 85 -0.68 -18.84 -19.95
CA GLU A 85 0.30 -18.95 -21.04
C GLU A 85 1.34 -17.80 -21.01
N ALA A 86 0.95 -16.61 -20.56
CA ALA A 86 1.90 -15.52 -20.38
C ALA A 86 2.85 -15.80 -19.18
N LEU A 87 2.37 -16.43 -18.11
CA LEU A 87 3.23 -16.86 -17.00
C LEU A 87 4.30 -17.86 -17.46
N ARG A 88 3.99 -18.69 -18.45
CA ARG A 88 4.96 -19.64 -19.06
C ARG A 88 6.11 -18.97 -19.79
N THR A 89 6.00 -17.71 -20.17
CA THR A 89 7.09 -16.96 -20.82
C THR A 89 8.17 -16.52 -19.84
N TYR A 90 7.89 -16.50 -18.54
CA TYR A 90 8.85 -16.09 -17.52
C TYR A 90 10.03 -17.06 -17.44
N SER A 91 11.21 -16.55 -17.09
CA SER A 91 12.37 -17.39 -16.80
C SER A 91 12.13 -18.27 -15.57
N VAL A 92 12.85 -19.38 -15.48
CA VAL A 92 12.77 -20.27 -14.30
C VAL A 92 13.13 -19.52 -13.01
N GLU A 93 14.12 -18.62 -13.09
CA GLU A 93 14.55 -17.80 -11.97
C GLU A 93 13.47 -16.83 -11.52
N ALA A 94 12.82 -16.12 -12.44
CA ALA A 94 11.70 -15.25 -12.12
C ALA A 94 10.55 -16.02 -11.47
N LEU A 95 10.19 -17.20 -11.98
CA LEU A 95 9.16 -18.04 -11.39
C LEU A 95 9.54 -18.52 -9.97
N ARG A 96 10.83 -18.83 -9.73
CA ARG A 96 11.31 -19.18 -8.39
C ARG A 96 11.17 -18.02 -7.42
N HIS A 97 11.52 -16.80 -7.82
CA HIS A 97 11.31 -15.61 -6.97
C HIS A 97 9.84 -15.38 -6.67
N ILE A 98 8.97 -15.40 -7.69
CA ILE A 98 7.53 -15.23 -7.49
C ILE A 98 6.98 -16.28 -6.51
N TYR A 99 7.28 -17.56 -6.75
CA TYR A 99 6.77 -18.63 -5.91
C TYR A 99 7.32 -18.59 -4.48
N THR A 100 8.62 -18.28 -4.32
CA THR A 100 9.24 -18.08 -3.00
C THR A 100 8.54 -16.95 -2.25
N SER A 101 8.32 -15.82 -2.90
CA SER A 101 7.67 -14.65 -2.30
C SER A 101 6.24 -14.94 -1.86
N VAL A 102 5.48 -15.66 -2.70
CA VAL A 102 4.12 -16.11 -2.35
C VAL A 102 4.14 -17.01 -1.11
N LYS A 103 5.06 -17.97 -1.06
CA LYS A 103 5.12 -18.94 0.06
C LYS A 103 5.63 -18.30 1.34
N ARG A 104 6.70 -17.49 1.27
CA ARG A 104 7.33 -16.86 2.44
C ARG A 104 6.40 -15.88 3.15
N ASN A 105 5.64 -15.11 2.38
CA ASN A 105 4.77 -14.07 2.92
C ASN A 105 3.31 -14.54 3.08
N HIS A 106 3.03 -15.85 2.93
CA HIS A 106 1.66 -16.37 2.98
C HIS A 106 0.71 -15.54 2.12
N ASN A 107 1.10 -15.28 0.85
CA ASN A 107 0.35 -14.39 -0.02
C ASN A 107 -0.87 -15.10 -0.62
N PHE A 108 -2.06 -14.58 -0.33
CA PHE A 108 -3.34 -15.06 -0.85
C PHE A 108 -3.58 -14.69 -2.31
N VAL A 109 -2.77 -13.77 -2.85
CA VAL A 109 -2.74 -13.26 -4.24
C VAL A 109 -3.99 -12.47 -4.60
N ASP A 110 -5.15 -13.09 -4.73
CA ASP A 110 -6.39 -12.44 -5.19
C ASP A 110 -7.41 -12.31 -4.05
N VAL A 111 -7.68 -11.07 -3.65
CA VAL A 111 -8.66 -10.77 -2.59
C VAL A 111 -10.07 -11.22 -2.95
N SER A 112 -10.39 -11.31 -4.25
CA SER A 112 -11.71 -11.75 -4.70
C SER A 112 -11.92 -13.26 -4.51
N ALA A 113 -10.84 -14.03 -4.52
CA ALA A 113 -10.84 -15.45 -4.28
C ALA A 113 -10.61 -15.81 -2.80
N LEU A 114 -10.04 -14.88 -2.01
CA LEU A 114 -9.75 -15.09 -0.59
C LEU A 114 -11.03 -15.31 0.21
N GLU A 115 -11.15 -16.43 0.92
CA GLU A 115 -12.26 -16.72 1.82
C GLU A 115 -11.90 -16.41 3.28
N GLY A 116 -12.87 -15.97 4.07
CA GLY A 116 -12.65 -15.63 5.50
C GLY A 116 -12.09 -16.78 6.33
N LYS A 117 -12.42 -18.04 5.99
CA LYS A 117 -11.86 -19.24 6.67
C LYS A 117 -10.34 -19.40 6.46
N GLU A 118 -9.79 -18.85 5.37
CA GLU A 118 -8.36 -18.94 5.04
C GLU A 118 -7.52 -17.90 5.79
N MET A 119 -8.18 -16.85 6.31
CA MET A 119 -7.50 -15.84 7.10
C MET A 119 -6.86 -16.47 8.35
N PRO A 120 -5.62 -16.06 8.73
CA PRO A 120 -4.98 -16.57 9.94
C PRO A 120 -5.76 -16.17 11.20
N ASP A 121 -5.57 -16.93 12.27
CA ASP A 121 -6.12 -16.59 13.58
C ASP A 121 -5.23 -15.57 14.31
N GLY A 122 -5.81 -14.80 15.22
CA GLY A 122 -5.07 -13.89 16.09
C GLY A 122 -4.44 -12.70 15.38
N ILE A 123 -5.07 -12.19 14.34
CA ILE A 123 -4.65 -10.97 13.65
C ILE A 123 -4.84 -9.78 14.59
N ASP A 124 -3.76 -9.04 14.86
CA ASP A 124 -3.85 -7.80 15.62
C ASP A 124 -4.19 -6.62 14.69
N ILE A 125 -3.51 -6.53 13.53
CA ILE A 125 -3.66 -5.42 12.59
C ILE A 125 -3.96 -5.97 11.19
N LEU A 126 -5.00 -5.47 10.55
CA LEU A 126 -5.26 -5.69 9.14
C LEU A 126 -5.17 -4.35 8.42
N THR A 127 -4.26 -4.25 7.44
CA THR A 127 -4.15 -3.07 6.59
C THR A 127 -4.78 -3.31 5.23
N TYR A 128 -5.35 -2.26 4.63
CA TYR A 128 -5.92 -2.35 3.29
C TYR A 128 -5.88 -1.01 2.57
N SER A 129 -5.17 -0.99 1.43
CA SER A 129 -5.03 0.17 0.54
C SER A 129 -5.54 -0.22 -0.85
N PHE A 130 -6.87 -0.36 -0.95
CA PHE A 130 -7.51 -0.81 -2.19
C PHE A 130 -7.30 0.17 -3.35
N PRO A 131 -7.31 -0.28 -4.61
CA PRO A 131 -6.99 0.55 -5.77
C PRO A 131 -7.84 1.83 -5.84
N CYS A 132 -7.18 2.98 -6.02
CA CYS A 132 -7.80 4.31 -6.05
C CYS A 132 -8.01 4.87 -7.47
N GLN A 133 -7.70 4.10 -8.52
CA GLN A 133 -7.66 4.62 -9.89
C GLN A 133 -9.02 5.10 -10.39
N ASP A 134 -10.10 4.43 -9.99
CA ASP A 134 -11.47 4.84 -10.31
C ASP A 134 -11.98 6.00 -9.42
N LEU A 135 -11.19 6.42 -8.44
CA LEU A 135 -11.48 7.50 -7.49
C LEU A 135 -10.65 8.75 -7.74
N SER A 136 -9.45 8.62 -8.33
CA SER A 136 -8.52 9.72 -8.48
C SER A 136 -8.86 10.59 -9.68
N ASN A 137 -8.58 11.90 -9.59
CA ASN A 137 -8.71 12.83 -10.71
C ASN A 137 -7.83 12.43 -11.90
N VAL A 138 -6.65 11.86 -11.64
CA VAL A 138 -5.75 11.33 -12.67
C VAL A 138 -6.36 10.09 -13.33
N GLY A 139 -6.96 9.20 -12.55
CA GLY A 139 -7.70 8.06 -13.08
C GLY A 139 -8.89 8.48 -13.96
N ALA A 140 -9.64 9.49 -13.54
CA ALA A 140 -10.76 10.04 -14.32
C ALA A 140 -10.29 10.60 -15.68
N PHE A 141 -9.13 11.27 -15.71
CA PHE A 141 -8.52 11.73 -16.96
C PHE A 141 -8.17 10.58 -17.91
N HIS A 142 -7.87 9.40 -17.40
CA HIS A 142 -7.59 8.19 -18.16
C HIS A 142 -8.84 7.30 -18.37
N GLY A 143 -10.05 7.82 -18.14
CA GLY A 143 -11.30 7.09 -18.35
C GLY A 143 -11.72 6.14 -17.22
N TYR A 144 -11.00 6.13 -16.09
CA TYR A 144 -11.35 5.36 -14.89
C TYR A 144 -12.27 6.20 -14.01
N ASN A 145 -13.56 6.01 -14.05
CA ASN A 145 -14.49 6.80 -13.25
C ASN A 145 -15.72 6.03 -12.74
N LYS A 146 -15.61 4.69 -12.62
CA LYS A 146 -16.69 3.85 -12.09
C LYS A 146 -16.90 3.97 -10.57
N GLY A 147 -15.94 4.56 -9.85
CA GLY A 147 -16.05 4.76 -8.41
C GLY A 147 -15.96 3.48 -7.58
N ILE A 148 -16.54 3.51 -6.37
CA ILE A 148 -16.60 2.38 -5.43
C ILE A 148 -17.99 1.77 -5.32
N ASP A 149 -18.86 1.95 -6.30
CA ASP A 149 -20.21 1.42 -6.25
C ASP A 149 -20.22 -0.10 -6.12
N LYS A 150 -21.03 -0.62 -5.20
CA LYS A 150 -21.14 -2.06 -4.92
C LYS A 150 -21.61 -2.76 -6.21
N GLY A 151 -20.83 -3.74 -6.67
CA GLY A 151 -21.14 -4.48 -7.90
C GLY A 151 -20.77 -3.77 -9.21
N SER A 152 -20.09 -2.61 -9.18
CA SER A 152 -19.67 -1.87 -10.39
C SER A 152 -18.61 -2.60 -11.23
N GLY A 153 -17.95 -3.61 -10.68
CA GLY A 153 -16.80 -4.29 -11.30
C GLY A 153 -15.58 -3.38 -11.47
N SER A 154 -15.54 -2.20 -10.81
CA SER A 154 -14.38 -1.33 -10.77
C SER A 154 -13.33 -1.91 -9.84
N ARG A 155 -12.05 -1.54 -10.05
CA ARG A 155 -10.97 -1.94 -9.13
C ARG A 155 -11.13 -1.33 -7.74
N SER A 156 -11.70 -0.13 -7.66
CA SER A 156 -11.98 0.52 -6.37
C SER A 156 -13.15 -0.15 -5.63
N SER A 157 -14.00 -0.93 -6.30
CA SER A 157 -15.06 -1.73 -5.65
C SER A 157 -14.51 -2.94 -4.88
N LEU A 158 -13.21 -3.23 -4.98
CA LEU A 158 -12.53 -4.26 -4.18
C LEU A 158 -12.55 -3.95 -2.67
N LEU A 159 -12.87 -2.72 -2.26
CA LEU A 159 -13.20 -2.40 -0.87
C LEU A 159 -14.23 -3.36 -0.28
N TRP A 160 -15.26 -3.73 -1.06
CA TRP A 160 -16.33 -4.60 -0.60
C TRP A 160 -15.88 -6.06 -0.40
N GLN A 161 -14.77 -6.47 -1.04
CA GLN A 161 -14.17 -7.78 -0.77
C GLN A 161 -13.56 -7.82 0.64
N VAL A 162 -13.00 -6.71 1.13
CA VAL A 162 -12.55 -6.62 2.54
C VAL A 162 -13.71 -6.87 3.50
N GLY A 163 -14.86 -6.22 3.23
CA GLY A 163 -16.09 -6.42 4.03
C GLY A 163 -16.59 -7.86 3.99
N ARG A 164 -16.57 -8.48 2.80
CA ARG A 164 -16.94 -9.89 2.63
C ARG A 164 -16.04 -10.80 3.47
N VAL A 165 -14.72 -10.65 3.34
CA VAL A 165 -13.75 -11.47 4.08
C VAL A 165 -13.95 -11.32 5.59
N LEU A 166 -14.11 -10.09 6.12
CA LEU A 166 -14.37 -9.84 7.55
C LEU A 166 -15.69 -10.48 8.00
N THR A 167 -16.73 -10.41 7.18
CA THR A 167 -18.03 -11.03 7.48
C THR A 167 -17.92 -12.55 7.53
N GLU A 168 -17.25 -13.15 6.53
CA GLU A 168 -17.01 -14.60 6.49
C GLU A 168 -16.13 -15.08 7.65
N MET A 169 -15.12 -14.29 8.06
CA MET A 169 -14.35 -14.58 9.28
C MET A 169 -15.26 -14.69 10.52
N ARG A 170 -16.15 -13.71 10.69
CA ARG A 170 -17.12 -13.73 11.80
C ARG A 170 -18.06 -14.93 11.72
N GLU A 171 -18.59 -15.24 10.53
CA GLU A 171 -19.53 -16.34 10.31
C GLU A 171 -18.91 -17.72 10.56
N CYS A 172 -17.63 -17.90 10.24
CA CYS A 172 -16.90 -19.12 10.55
C CYS A 172 -16.29 -19.16 11.97
N GLY A 173 -16.62 -18.18 12.83
CA GLY A 173 -16.23 -18.17 14.25
C GLY A 173 -14.80 -17.67 14.51
N LYS A 174 -14.13 -17.08 13.53
CA LYS A 174 -12.80 -16.48 13.73
C LYS A 174 -12.89 -15.15 14.46
N THR A 175 -11.85 -14.86 15.24
CA THR A 175 -11.69 -13.55 15.88
C THR A 175 -11.34 -12.50 14.81
N LEU A 176 -12.10 -11.41 14.77
CA LEU A 176 -11.82 -10.30 13.87
C LEU A 176 -10.55 -9.54 14.30
N PRO A 177 -9.81 -8.93 13.34
CA PRO A 177 -8.63 -8.12 13.63
C PRO A 177 -8.93 -7.02 14.65
N ARG A 178 -7.98 -6.76 15.58
CA ARG A 178 -8.16 -5.72 16.61
C ARG A 178 -8.20 -4.32 16.03
N PHE A 179 -7.37 -4.10 15.00
CA PHE A 179 -7.25 -2.82 14.31
C PHE A 179 -7.35 -3.03 12.81
N LEU A 180 -8.07 -2.14 12.15
CA LEU A 180 -8.07 -2.02 10.70
C LEU A 180 -7.43 -0.67 10.34
N LEU A 181 -6.49 -0.67 9.40
CA LEU A 181 -5.83 0.54 8.88
C LEU A 181 -6.13 0.65 7.39
N MET A 182 -6.90 1.67 7.01
CA MET A 182 -7.21 1.98 5.61
C MET A 182 -6.39 3.18 5.15
N GLU A 183 -5.84 3.10 3.94
CA GLU A 183 -5.28 4.25 3.22
C GLU A 183 -5.96 4.39 1.86
N ASN A 184 -6.29 5.61 1.47
CA ASN A 184 -6.79 5.91 0.12
C ASN A 184 -6.63 7.41 -0.21
N VAL A 185 -7.17 7.83 -1.35
CA VAL A 185 -7.17 9.24 -1.78
C VAL A 185 -8.33 10.02 -1.17
N PRO A 186 -8.18 11.35 -0.91
CA PRO A 186 -9.22 12.18 -0.32
C PRO A 186 -10.51 12.28 -1.14
N THR A 187 -10.45 12.00 -2.44
CA THR A 187 -11.62 12.01 -3.32
C THR A 187 -12.70 10.99 -2.89
N LEU A 188 -12.35 10.04 -2.01
CA LEU A 188 -13.32 9.15 -1.37
C LEU A 188 -14.38 9.93 -0.56
N LEU A 189 -14.06 11.13 -0.07
CA LEU A 189 -14.97 12.04 0.64
C LEU A 189 -15.77 12.99 -0.28
N SER A 190 -15.56 12.92 -1.61
CA SER A 190 -16.32 13.73 -2.56
C SER A 190 -17.81 13.38 -2.54
N GLN A 191 -18.68 14.30 -2.95
CA GLN A 191 -20.13 14.06 -3.03
C GLN A 191 -20.49 12.76 -3.76
N ARG A 192 -19.72 12.41 -4.77
CA ARG A 192 -19.94 11.20 -5.57
C ARG A 192 -19.72 9.92 -4.79
N HIS A 193 -18.72 9.87 -3.90
CA HIS A 193 -18.29 8.64 -3.25
C HIS A 193 -18.63 8.58 -1.75
N LYS A 194 -18.97 9.74 -1.16
CA LYS A 194 -19.23 9.89 0.27
C LYS A 194 -20.26 8.90 0.79
N LYS A 195 -21.38 8.73 0.06
CA LYS A 195 -22.44 7.79 0.47
C LYS A 195 -21.95 6.35 0.59
N ASN A 196 -21.14 5.89 -0.36
CA ASN A 196 -20.56 4.54 -0.32
C ASN A 196 -19.54 4.40 0.83
N PHE A 197 -18.77 5.46 1.07
CA PHE A 197 -17.83 5.47 2.18
C PHE A 197 -18.56 5.46 3.55
N GLU A 198 -19.65 6.20 3.68
CA GLU A 198 -20.52 6.16 4.88
C GLU A 198 -21.15 4.78 5.06
N THR A 199 -21.58 4.12 3.97
CA THR A 199 -22.06 2.73 4.01
C THR A 199 -20.95 1.80 4.52
N TRP A 200 -19.73 1.95 4.02
CA TRP A 200 -18.58 1.17 4.49
C TRP A 200 -18.33 1.33 6.00
N ILE A 201 -18.38 2.57 6.51
CA ILE A 201 -18.26 2.82 7.96
C ILE A 201 -19.41 2.14 8.72
N GLY A 202 -20.62 2.15 8.16
CA GLY A 202 -21.79 1.44 8.72
C GLY A 202 -21.56 -0.07 8.77
N ASP A 203 -21.11 -0.68 7.68
CA ASP A 203 -20.80 -2.12 7.62
C ASP A 203 -19.73 -2.50 8.68
N LEU A 204 -18.70 -1.67 8.87
CA LEU A 204 -17.69 -1.88 9.93
C LEU A 204 -18.28 -1.76 11.33
N LYS A 205 -19.20 -0.81 11.55
CA LYS A 205 -19.90 -0.65 12.83
C LYS A 205 -20.73 -1.89 13.16
N ASP A 206 -21.42 -2.47 12.17
CA ASP A 206 -22.22 -3.70 12.33
C ASP A 206 -21.33 -4.94 12.58
N LEU A 207 -20.08 -4.90 12.16
CA LEU A 207 -19.05 -5.88 12.52
C LEU A 207 -18.45 -5.66 13.91
N GLY A 208 -18.79 -4.56 14.61
CA GLY A 208 -18.33 -4.25 15.96
C GLY A 208 -17.12 -3.30 16.03
N TYR A 209 -16.83 -2.57 14.96
CA TYR A 209 -15.75 -1.57 14.95
C TYR A 209 -16.25 -0.16 15.26
N ILE A 210 -15.37 0.65 15.83
CA ILE A 210 -15.48 2.11 15.88
C ILE A 210 -14.38 2.66 14.98
N SER A 211 -14.77 3.53 14.04
CA SER A 211 -13.88 4.06 13.02
C SER A 211 -13.69 5.57 13.15
N LYS A 212 -12.46 6.03 12.93
CA LYS A 212 -12.09 7.44 12.79
C LYS A 212 -11.21 7.61 11.57
N TYR A 213 -11.46 8.66 10.78
CA TYR A 213 -10.64 8.95 9.62
C TYR A 213 -10.10 10.38 9.65
N TYR A 214 -8.96 10.58 8.99
CA TYR A 214 -8.28 11.85 8.86
C TYR A 214 -7.81 12.04 7.43
N GLN A 215 -7.93 13.26 6.94
CA GLN A 215 -7.24 13.67 5.71
C GLN A 215 -5.90 14.30 6.10
N LEU A 216 -4.81 13.61 5.78
CA LEU A 216 -3.46 13.99 6.16
C LEU A 216 -2.61 14.22 4.91
N ASN A 217 -1.59 15.09 5.02
CA ASN A 217 -0.64 15.33 3.94
C ASN A 217 0.76 14.94 4.39
N ALA A 218 1.48 14.19 3.56
CA ALA A 218 2.84 13.75 3.86
C ALA A 218 3.78 14.92 4.24
N SER A 219 3.59 16.09 3.62
CA SER A 219 4.36 17.31 3.94
C SER A 219 4.17 17.77 5.39
N SER A 220 3.02 17.53 6.00
CA SER A 220 2.77 17.86 7.41
C SER A 220 3.57 17.01 8.38
N PHE A 221 4.09 15.87 7.91
CA PHE A 221 4.90 14.91 8.66
C PHE A 221 6.40 14.99 8.36
N GLY A 222 6.86 16.08 7.74
CA GLY A 222 8.28 16.34 7.49
C GLY A 222 8.80 15.82 6.15
N LEU A 223 7.96 15.23 5.31
CA LEU A 223 8.38 14.76 3.98
C LEU A 223 8.25 15.88 2.94
N PRO A 224 9.23 16.05 2.02
CA PRO A 224 9.17 17.05 0.96
C PRO A 224 8.25 16.60 -0.20
N GLN A 225 7.05 16.13 0.14
CA GLN A 225 6.07 15.61 -0.83
C GLN A 225 4.67 16.11 -0.50
N ASN A 226 4.04 16.79 -1.46
CA ASN A 226 2.63 17.13 -1.37
C ASN A 226 1.78 15.92 -1.77
N ARG A 227 1.44 15.09 -0.78
CA ARG A 227 0.70 13.83 -0.96
C ARG A 227 -0.45 13.73 0.05
N PRO A 228 -1.62 14.35 -0.24
CA PRO A 228 -2.78 14.21 0.63
C PRO A 228 -3.36 12.78 0.55
N ARG A 229 -3.71 12.23 1.72
CA ARG A 229 -4.29 10.90 1.86
C ARG A 229 -5.40 10.89 2.90
N LEU A 230 -6.37 10.02 2.66
CA LEU A 230 -7.38 9.65 3.64
C LEU A 230 -6.90 8.41 4.37
N LEU A 231 -6.69 8.54 5.67
CA LEU A 231 -6.32 7.43 6.54
C LEU A 231 -7.47 7.17 7.51
N MET A 232 -7.86 5.90 7.67
CA MET A 232 -8.88 5.51 8.64
C MET A 232 -8.35 4.42 9.54
N ILE A 233 -8.53 4.60 10.84
CA ILE A 233 -8.31 3.57 11.84
C ILE A 233 -9.68 3.09 12.35
N SER A 234 -9.83 1.77 12.44
CA SER A 234 -11.02 1.16 13.05
C SER A 234 -10.57 0.22 14.16
N VAL A 235 -11.19 0.33 15.32
CA VAL A 235 -10.86 -0.47 16.51
C VAL A 235 -12.00 -1.40 16.81
N TYR A 236 -11.70 -2.70 16.90
CA TYR A 236 -12.70 -3.70 17.27
C TYR A 236 -13.04 -3.62 18.74
N VAL A 237 -14.28 -3.33 19.04
CA VAL A 237 -14.83 -3.24 20.40
C VAL A 237 -15.88 -4.33 20.66
N GLY A 238 -16.47 -4.91 19.62
CA GLY A 238 -17.52 -5.90 19.75
C GLY A 238 -18.67 -5.38 20.66
N ASN A 239 -19.04 -6.19 21.66
CA ASN A 239 -20.05 -5.86 22.65
C ASN A 239 -19.47 -5.28 23.96
N ASP A 240 -18.17 -5.02 24.03
CA ASP A 240 -17.49 -4.50 25.22
C ASP A 240 -17.75 -2.99 25.37
N SER A 241 -18.57 -2.64 26.38
CA SER A 241 -18.98 -1.25 26.64
C SER A 241 -17.85 -0.39 27.20
N GLU A 242 -16.95 -0.96 28.01
CA GLU A 242 -15.80 -0.22 28.58
C GLU A 242 -14.80 0.11 27.48
N LYS A 243 -14.47 -0.86 26.66
CA LYS A 243 -13.59 -0.66 25.50
C LYS A 243 -14.20 0.35 24.52
N ARG A 244 -15.51 0.30 24.31
CA ARG A 244 -16.24 1.27 23.47
C ARG A 244 -16.08 2.68 23.99
N THR A 245 -16.24 2.89 25.30
CA THR A 245 -16.07 4.19 25.94
C THR A 245 -14.64 4.69 25.77
N LEU A 246 -13.63 3.88 26.10
CA LEU A 246 -12.21 4.23 25.93
C LEU A 246 -11.86 4.65 24.51
N VAL A 247 -12.35 3.92 23.51
CA VAL A 247 -12.08 4.22 22.11
C VAL A 247 -12.77 5.52 21.66
N ASN A 248 -14.02 5.74 22.11
CA ASN A 248 -14.73 6.98 21.80
C ASN A 248 -14.05 8.20 22.45
N ASP A 249 -13.61 8.10 23.71
CA ASP A 249 -12.91 9.17 24.41
C ASP A 249 -11.58 9.50 23.72
N TYR A 250 -10.81 8.49 23.33
CA TYR A 250 -9.58 8.69 22.56
C TYR A 250 -9.84 9.40 21.22
N PHE A 251 -10.87 8.98 20.47
CA PHE A 251 -11.20 9.60 19.19
C PHE A 251 -11.82 10.99 19.36
N ALA A 252 -12.43 11.30 20.50
CA ALA A 252 -12.89 12.65 20.82
C ALA A 252 -11.72 13.59 21.16
N GLU A 253 -10.69 13.09 21.84
CA GLU A 253 -9.44 13.83 22.09
C GLU A 253 -8.67 14.12 20.80
N LYS A 254 -8.57 13.13 19.89
CA LYS A 254 -7.92 13.27 18.58
C LYS A 254 -8.94 13.61 17.49
N LYS A 255 -9.67 14.69 17.70
CA LYS A 255 -10.81 15.05 16.85
C LYS A 255 -10.40 15.48 15.46
N ASP A 256 -9.40 16.35 15.37
CA ASP A 256 -9.00 17.01 14.13
C ASP A 256 -7.65 16.48 13.60
N PRO A 257 -7.37 16.61 12.29
CA PRO A 257 -6.09 16.23 11.72
C PRO A 257 -4.89 16.91 12.40
N GLU A 258 -5.05 18.17 12.84
CA GLU A 258 -3.99 18.95 13.49
C GLU A 258 -3.58 18.36 14.85
N ASP A 259 -4.48 17.73 15.58
CA ASP A 259 -4.16 17.02 16.83
C ASP A 259 -3.15 15.89 16.56
N VAL A 260 -3.41 15.11 15.50
CA VAL A 260 -2.54 14.00 15.08
C VAL A 260 -1.19 14.52 14.57
N ILE A 261 -1.20 15.56 13.75
CA ILE A 261 0.00 16.19 13.19
C ILE A 261 0.87 16.76 14.31
N SER A 262 0.26 17.48 15.26
CA SER A 262 0.96 18.10 16.38
C SER A 262 1.58 17.06 17.32
N ASP A 263 0.89 15.94 17.58
CA ASP A 263 1.43 14.85 18.36
C ASP A 263 2.66 14.22 17.68
N PHE A 264 2.54 13.93 16.39
CA PHE A 264 3.65 13.37 15.63
C PHE A 264 4.86 14.31 15.59
N ARG A 265 4.63 15.61 15.38
CA ARG A 265 5.72 16.61 15.37
C ARG A 265 6.46 16.75 16.69
N ARG A 266 5.83 16.39 17.82
CA ARG A 266 6.46 16.35 19.14
C ARG A 266 7.14 15.02 19.45
N SER A 267 6.91 14.01 18.64
CA SER A 267 7.52 12.68 18.84
C SER A 267 8.98 12.65 18.38
N GLU A 268 9.74 11.68 18.89
CA GLU A 268 11.11 11.38 18.46
C GLU A 268 11.21 10.90 17.01
N HIS A 269 10.09 10.50 16.41
CA HIS A 269 10.02 10.01 15.03
C HIS A 269 9.93 11.14 14.01
N TYR A 270 9.68 12.39 14.44
CA TYR A 270 9.60 13.52 13.54
C TYR A 270 10.98 13.94 13.04
N CYS A 271 11.16 13.93 11.72
CA CYS A 271 12.34 14.46 11.04
C CYS A 271 11.90 15.22 9.79
N ALA A 272 12.23 16.51 9.69
CA ALA A 272 12.00 17.28 8.50
C ALA A 272 13.10 17.00 7.47
N ILE A 273 12.72 16.33 6.38
CA ILE A 273 13.61 15.98 5.28
C ILE A 273 13.47 17.03 4.17
N LYS A 274 14.58 17.56 3.67
CA LYS A 274 14.61 18.44 2.49
C LYS A 274 14.91 17.63 1.23
N ILE A 275 14.39 18.06 0.08
CA ILE A 275 14.67 17.40 -1.21
C ILE A 275 16.17 17.22 -1.42
N LYS A 276 16.97 18.26 -1.13
CA LYS A 276 18.43 18.20 -1.27
C LYS A 276 19.09 17.07 -0.47
N ASP A 277 18.48 16.66 0.66
CA ASP A 277 19.02 15.59 1.51
C ASP A 277 18.77 14.19 0.92
N LEU A 278 17.85 14.10 -0.05
CA LEU A 278 17.51 12.88 -0.77
C LEU A 278 18.27 12.73 -2.10
N LEU A 279 18.84 13.83 -2.61
CA LEU A 279 19.53 13.82 -3.88
C LEU A 279 20.96 13.30 -3.71
N ARG A 280 21.33 12.34 -4.56
CA ARG A 280 22.73 11.94 -4.71
C ARG A 280 23.43 13.00 -5.57
N THR A 281 24.38 13.71 -4.98
CA THR A 281 25.10 14.81 -5.64
C THR A 281 26.55 14.47 -5.96
N ASP A 282 27.06 13.31 -5.54
CA ASP A 282 28.41 12.87 -5.85
C ASP A 282 28.46 12.03 -7.14
N TYR A 283 28.44 12.72 -8.26
CA TYR A 283 28.54 12.12 -9.61
C TYR A 283 29.98 11.71 -9.98
N ARG A 284 30.96 11.83 -9.09
CA ARG A 284 32.29 11.27 -9.29
C ARG A 284 32.32 9.75 -9.09
N ASN A 285 31.30 9.19 -8.43
CA ASN A 285 31.11 7.75 -8.37
C ASN A 285 30.62 7.23 -9.74
N PRO A 286 31.38 6.39 -10.45
CA PRO A 286 31.02 5.91 -11.79
C PRO A 286 29.66 5.22 -11.84
N VAL A 287 29.32 4.43 -10.81
CA VAL A 287 28.03 3.72 -10.74
C VAL A 287 26.85 4.71 -10.73
N TRP A 288 26.96 5.77 -9.96
CA TRP A 288 25.89 6.79 -9.89
C TRP A 288 25.82 7.64 -11.15
N PHE A 289 26.94 7.87 -11.80
CA PHE A 289 26.98 8.55 -13.09
C PHE A 289 26.29 7.70 -14.18
N ASP A 290 26.61 6.41 -14.25
CA ASP A 290 26.00 5.48 -15.22
C ASP A 290 24.51 5.34 -14.98
N GLU A 291 24.04 5.17 -13.72
CA GLU A 291 22.62 5.18 -13.34
C GLU A 291 21.92 6.48 -13.78
N ALA A 292 22.55 7.63 -13.57
CA ALA A 292 22.01 8.93 -13.96
C ALA A 292 21.87 9.06 -15.47
N VAL A 293 22.83 8.55 -16.24
CA VAL A 293 22.79 8.53 -17.71
C VAL A 293 21.65 7.63 -18.20
N GLU A 294 21.52 6.42 -17.64
CA GLU A 294 20.44 5.49 -17.98
C GLU A 294 19.04 6.04 -17.65
N CYS A 295 18.92 6.74 -16.51
CA CYS A 295 17.68 7.37 -16.07
C CYS A 295 17.41 8.74 -16.73
N THR A 296 18.33 9.26 -17.56
CA THR A 296 18.12 10.53 -18.25
C THR A 296 16.91 10.43 -19.19
N PRO A 297 15.88 11.24 -19.00
CA PRO A 297 14.68 11.17 -19.82
C PRO A 297 14.98 11.50 -21.28
N ASN A 298 14.34 10.80 -22.21
CA ASN A 298 14.42 11.12 -23.62
C ASN A 298 14.04 12.59 -23.87
N ASP A 299 14.80 13.23 -24.75
CA ASP A 299 14.53 14.60 -25.18
C ASP A 299 13.19 14.67 -25.95
N THR A 300 12.21 15.38 -25.38
CA THR A 300 10.90 15.61 -26.01
C THR A 300 10.62 17.11 -26.07
N VAL A 301 9.79 17.52 -27.04
CA VAL A 301 9.40 18.93 -27.22
C VAL A 301 8.80 19.51 -25.94
N SER A 302 7.97 18.76 -25.23
CA SER A 302 7.38 19.23 -23.97
C SER A 302 8.41 19.39 -22.84
N ARG A 303 9.44 18.54 -22.78
CA ARG A 303 10.54 18.69 -21.79
C ARG A 303 11.44 19.85 -22.11
N ARG A 304 11.78 20.06 -23.40
CA ARG A 304 12.54 21.25 -23.83
C ARG A 304 11.83 22.52 -23.41
N LYS A 305 10.53 22.61 -23.63
CA LYS A 305 9.73 23.77 -23.22
C LYS A 305 9.76 23.99 -21.71
N ILE A 306 9.67 22.92 -20.89
CA ILE A 306 9.79 23.04 -19.42
C ILE A 306 11.17 23.62 -19.04
N TRP A 307 12.24 23.19 -19.71
CA TRP A 307 13.60 23.69 -19.44
C TRP A 307 13.79 25.13 -19.93
N GLU A 308 13.22 25.48 -21.07
CA GLU A 308 13.23 26.85 -21.60
C GLU A 308 12.46 27.82 -20.70
N ASP A 309 11.29 27.39 -20.20
CA ASP A 309 10.46 28.17 -19.30
C ASP A 309 11.05 28.28 -17.87
N ASN A 310 11.97 27.38 -17.51
CA ASN A 310 12.60 27.30 -16.18
C ASN A 310 14.11 27.09 -16.28
N PRO A 311 14.89 28.06 -16.82
CA PRO A 311 16.32 27.91 -17.06
C PRO A 311 17.14 27.65 -15.79
N GLN A 312 16.63 28.03 -14.61
CA GLN A 312 17.24 27.73 -13.32
C GLN A 312 17.25 26.23 -12.97
N ILE A 313 16.47 25.39 -13.67
CA ILE A 313 16.46 23.93 -13.48
C ILE A 313 17.57 23.27 -14.31
N VAL A 314 18.01 23.97 -15.37
CA VAL A 314 19.07 23.48 -16.25
C VAL A 314 20.41 23.94 -15.73
N LEU A 315 21.27 23.00 -15.37
CA LEU A 315 22.63 23.27 -14.93
C LEU A 315 23.64 22.91 -16.01
N GLU A 316 24.75 23.63 -16.01
CA GLU A 316 25.93 23.22 -16.74
C GLU A 316 26.32 21.77 -16.34
N GLY A 317 26.30 20.86 -17.28
CA GLY A 317 26.68 19.47 -17.08
C GLY A 317 25.61 18.53 -16.53
N ASN A 318 24.33 18.72 -16.84
CA ASN A 318 23.22 17.83 -16.46
C ASN A 318 22.94 17.68 -14.95
N ILE A 319 23.33 18.63 -14.14
CA ILE A 319 23.09 18.62 -12.69
C ILE A 319 21.83 19.45 -12.37
N ILE A 320 20.87 18.86 -11.66
CA ILE A 320 19.69 19.58 -11.15
C ILE A 320 20.10 20.54 -10.05
N ASN A 321 19.63 21.79 -10.09
CA ASN A 321 19.98 22.80 -9.07
C ASN A 321 19.36 22.41 -7.71
N PRO A 322 20.16 22.15 -6.67
CA PRO A 322 19.66 21.74 -5.36
C PRO A 322 18.89 22.83 -4.60
N GLU A 323 18.86 24.06 -5.09
CA GLU A 323 18.12 25.17 -4.48
C GLU A 323 16.65 25.24 -4.93
N ILE A 324 16.23 24.39 -5.86
CA ILE A 324 14.84 24.38 -6.34
C ILE A 324 14.00 23.53 -5.38
N ASP A 325 13.23 24.19 -4.54
CA ASP A 325 12.34 23.55 -3.54
C ASP A 325 11.08 22.88 -4.14
N THR A 326 10.83 23.03 -5.44
CA THR A 326 9.61 22.47 -6.05
C THR A 326 9.87 21.98 -7.47
N ILE A 327 10.08 20.69 -7.63
CA ILE A 327 9.81 20.01 -8.91
C ILE A 327 8.30 19.77 -8.94
N ARG A 328 7.59 20.49 -9.82
CA ARG A 328 6.20 20.15 -10.14
C ARG A 328 6.21 18.90 -11.00
N THR A 329 5.83 17.75 -10.39
CA THR A 329 5.46 16.53 -11.12
C THR A 329 4.02 16.62 -11.61
#